data_0a37ce474d171e8466f5dfe5dcd5ae6c
#
_entry.id   0a37ce474d171e8466f5dfe5dcd5ae6c
#
_cell.length_a   1.000
_cell.length_b   1.000
_cell.length_c   1.000
_cell.angle_alpha   90.00
_cell.angle_beta   90.00
_cell.angle_gamma   90.00
#
_symmetry.space_group_name_H-M   'P 1'
#
loop_
_entity.id
_entity.type
_entity.pdbx_description
1 polymer ?
#
loop_
_entity_poly.entity_id
_entity_poly.type
_entity_poly.pdbx_seq_one_letter_code
_entity_poly.pdbx_strand_id
1 'polypeptide(L)'
;MAFDYKKEYKEFYLPPRKPGIVTVPPMNFVSVQGRGDPNEPGGEYQAAMELLYGIAFTIKMSYKGSHKIDGYFEYVVPPLEGLWHQEGVDGVDYAHKECFEWTSMIRLPDFVTREVFDWAVQEATAKKKKDFSKVQFFHYDEGLCVQCMHCL
;
A
#
# COMPACT_ATOMS: atom_id res chain seq x y z
N MET A 1 -15.72 -15.10 -8.75
CA MET A 1 -14.68 -15.25 -7.71
C MET A 1 -13.76 -14.03 -7.74
N ALA A 2 -13.43 -13.49 -6.58
CA ALA A 2 -12.58 -12.31 -6.50
C ALA A 2 -11.13 -12.63 -6.87
N PHE A 3 -10.51 -11.73 -7.63
CA PHE A 3 -9.09 -11.83 -7.99
C PHE A 3 -8.23 -11.58 -6.75
N ASP A 4 -7.31 -12.48 -6.44
CA ASP A 4 -6.43 -12.38 -5.26
C ASP A 4 -4.98 -12.20 -5.72
N TYR A 5 -4.48 -10.98 -5.60
CA TYR A 5 -3.12 -10.62 -6.02
C TYR A 5 -2.05 -11.48 -5.34
N LYS A 6 -2.24 -11.82 -4.07
CA LYS A 6 -1.29 -12.64 -3.32
C LYS A 6 -1.17 -14.05 -3.91
N LYS A 7 -2.27 -14.60 -4.38
CA LYS A 7 -2.31 -15.94 -4.98
C LYS A 7 -1.86 -15.95 -6.43
N GLU A 8 -2.25 -14.91 -7.19
CA GLU A 8 -1.94 -14.82 -8.63
C GLU A 8 -0.49 -14.41 -8.89
N TYR A 9 0.11 -13.62 -7.99
CA TYR A 9 1.48 -13.10 -8.13
C TYR A 9 2.35 -13.54 -6.94
N LYS A 10 2.42 -14.87 -6.72
CA LYS A 10 3.22 -15.46 -5.63
C LYS A 10 4.68 -15.03 -5.68
N GLU A 11 5.23 -14.83 -6.87
CA GLU A 11 6.60 -14.37 -7.06
C GLU A 11 6.89 -13.01 -6.42
N PHE A 12 5.87 -12.17 -6.24
CA PHE A 12 6.01 -10.87 -5.58
C PHE A 12 5.59 -10.88 -4.12
N TYR A 13 4.60 -11.70 -3.76
CA TYR A 13 3.96 -11.66 -2.43
C TYR A 13 4.32 -12.84 -1.53
N LEU A 14 4.78 -13.94 -2.11
CA LEU A 14 5.12 -15.17 -1.38
C LEU A 14 6.45 -15.74 -1.86
N PRO A 15 7.55 -14.95 -1.80
CA PRO A 15 8.84 -15.46 -2.23
C PRO A 15 9.34 -16.58 -1.32
N PRO A 16 10.23 -17.46 -1.81
CA PRO A 16 10.85 -18.47 -0.97
C PRO A 16 11.82 -17.85 0.04
N ARG A 17 12.22 -18.62 1.04
CA ARG A 17 13.20 -18.20 2.05
C ARG A 17 14.57 -17.91 1.45
N LYS A 18 14.96 -18.68 0.43
CA LYS A 18 16.23 -18.48 -0.29
C LYS A 18 16.14 -17.19 -1.11
N PRO A 19 17.12 -16.28 -1.00
CA PRO A 19 17.15 -15.09 -1.83
C PRO A 19 17.09 -15.40 -3.32
N GLY A 20 16.27 -14.67 -4.03
CA GLY A 20 16.10 -14.81 -5.47
C GLY A 20 16.00 -13.47 -6.16
N ILE A 21 16.32 -13.45 -7.44
CA ILE A 21 16.23 -12.24 -8.27
C ILE A 21 14.86 -12.22 -8.93
N VAL A 22 14.20 -11.06 -8.89
CA VAL A 22 12.90 -10.84 -9.53
C VAL A 22 12.88 -9.46 -10.17
N THR A 23 12.22 -9.34 -11.32
CA THR A 23 11.93 -8.05 -11.93
C THR A 23 10.50 -7.69 -11.62
N VAL A 24 10.30 -6.64 -10.85
CA VAL A 24 8.98 -6.14 -10.47
C VAL A 24 8.54 -5.11 -11.49
N PRO A 25 7.41 -5.33 -12.19
CA PRO A 25 6.91 -4.35 -13.15
C PRO A 25 6.39 -3.10 -12.45
N PRO A 26 6.26 -1.98 -13.18
CA PRO A 26 5.64 -0.78 -12.63
C PRO A 26 4.23 -1.08 -12.12
N MET A 27 3.89 -0.52 -10.97
CA MET A 27 2.59 -0.71 -10.31
C MET A 27 2.12 0.60 -9.71
N ASN A 28 0.81 0.73 -9.52
CA ASN A 28 0.21 1.86 -8.84
C ASN A 28 -0.20 1.47 -7.43
N PHE A 29 -0.02 2.41 -6.52
CA PHE A 29 -0.32 2.23 -5.09
C PHE A 29 -1.07 3.44 -4.56
N VAL A 30 -1.86 3.23 -3.51
CA VAL A 30 -2.16 4.29 -2.55
C VAL A 30 -1.06 4.25 -1.50
N SER A 31 -0.47 5.40 -1.20
CA SER A 31 0.65 5.47 -0.26
C SER A 31 0.48 6.61 0.76
N VAL A 32 1.12 6.44 1.91
CA VAL A 32 1.27 7.46 2.94
C VAL A 32 2.71 7.42 3.44
N GLN A 33 3.36 8.57 3.47
CA GLN A 33 4.69 8.73 4.04
C GLN A 33 4.60 9.22 5.48
N GLY A 34 5.49 8.72 6.33
CA GLY A 34 5.54 9.14 7.71
C GLY A 34 6.83 8.73 8.40
N ARG A 35 6.89 9.00 9.69
CA ARG A 35 8.03 8.73 10.55
C ARG A 35 7.57 8.24 11.91
N GLY A 36 8.34 7.37 12.52
CA GLY A 36 8.11 6.90 13.89
C GLY A 36 8.06 5.39 14.03
N ASP A 37 7.91 4.95 15.27
CA ASP A 37 7.83 3.53 15.63
C ASP A 37 6.47 2.96 15.15
N PRO A 38 6.47 1.94 14.29
CA PRO A 38 5.21 1.32 13.83
C PRO A 38 4.42 0.63 14.95
N ASN A 39 5.07 0.35 16.08
CA ASN A 39 4.42 -0.30 17.22
C ASN A 39 3.83 0.68 18.23
N GLU A 40 4.01 1.99 18.05
CA GLU A 40 3.48 3.00 18.95
C GLU A 40 1.95 3.04 18.88
N PRO A 41 1.23 2.76 19.97
CA PRO A 41 -0.23 2.84 19.99
C PRO A 41 -0.70 4.27 19.72
N GLY A 42 -1.63 4.43 18.78
CA GLY A 42 -2.14 5.74 18.38
C GLY A 42 -1.12 6.61 17.64
N GLY A 43 0.01 6.03 17.22
CA GLY A 43 1.07 6.76 16.53
C GLY A 43 0.77 7.05 15.07
N GLU A 44 1.73 7.69 14.41
CA GLU A 44 1.62 8.13 13.02
C GLU A 44 1.44 6.95 12.04
N TYR A 45 2.14 5.83 12.31
CA TYR A 45 2.02 4.64 11.47
C TYR A 45 0.60 4.06 11.52
N GLN A 46 0.01 3.94 12.71
CA GLN A 46 -1.35 3.44 12.87
C GLN A 46 -2.37 4.36 12.18
N ALA A 47 -2.20 5.67 12.30
CA ALA A 47 -3.05 6.63 11.61
C ALA A 47 -2.95 6.48 10.09
N ALA A 48 -1.74 6.23 9.57
CA ALA A 48 -1.52 5.98 8.15
C ALA A 48 -2.25 4.73 7.66
N MET A 49 -2.28 3.67 8.46
CA MET A 49 -3.01 2.44 8.11
C MET A 49 -4.50 2.72 7.90
N GLU A 50 -5.11 3.51 8.77
CA GLU A 50 -6.52 3.87 8.63
C GLU A 50 -6.80 4.62 7.33
N LEU A 51 -5.88 5.52 6.93
CA LEU A 51 -6.00 6.26 5.67
C LEU A 51 -5.87 5.33 4.46
N LEU A 52 -4.88 4.45 4.47
CA LEU A 52 -4.64 3.52 3.36
C LEU A 52 -5.83 2.59 3.14
N TYR A 53 -6.31 1.94 4.19
CA TYR A 53 -7.45 1.04 4.09
C TYR A 53 -8.75 1.79 3.78
N GLY A 54 -8.88 3.03 4.24
CA GLY A 54 -10.01 3.89 3.88
C GLY A 54 -10.14 4.07 2.37
N ILE A 55 -9.04 4.36 1.69
CA ILE A 55 -9.02 4.51 0.23
C ILE A 55 -9.18 3.15 -0.46
N ALA A 56 -8.42 2.14 -0.03
CA ALA A 56 -8.46 0.81 -0.65
C ALA A 56 -9.86 0.21 -0.63
N PHE A 57 -10.57 0.28 0.49
CA PHE A 57 -11.93 -0.25 0.60
C PHE A 57 -12.97 0.63 -0.10
N THR A 58 -12.78 1.94 -0.18
CA THR A 58 -13.66 2.81 -0.96
C THR A 58 -13.65 2.39 -2.43
N ILE A 59 -12.48 2.10 -2.98
CA ILE A 59 -12.35 1.62 -4.36
C ILE A 59 -12.93 0.21 -4.51
N LYS A 60 -12.57 -0.69 -3.61
CA LYS A 60 -13.06 -2.07 -3.65
C LYS A 60 -14.59 -2.14 -3.63
N MET A 61 -15.21 -1.37 -2.77
CA MET A 61 -16.65 -1.42 -2.55
C MET A 61 -17.45 -0.50 -3.49
N SER A 62 -16.79 0.16 -4.43
CA SER A 62 -17.43 1.10 -5.37
C SER A 62 -18.56 0.47 -6.18
N TYR A 63 -18.47 -0.83 -6.46
CA TYR A 63 -19.52 -1.55 -7.22
C TYR A 63 -20.89 -1.53 -6.54
N LYS A 64 -20.94 -1.31 -5.23
CA LYS A 64 -22.20 -1.22 -4.47
C LYS A 64 -22.86 0.14 -4.58
N GLY A 65 -22.13 1.15 -4.99
CA GLY A 65 -22.62 2.51 -5.11
C GLY A 65 -23.03 2.88 -6.52
N SER A 66 -23.33 4.17 -6.72
CA SER A 66 -23.75 4.73 -8.01
C SER A 66 -22.57 5.04 -8.93
N HIS A 67 -21.39 5.28 -8.37
CA HIS A 67 -20.18 5.57 -9.16
C HIS A 67 -19.57 4.28 -9.67
N LYS A 68 -19.69 4.06 -10.98
CA LYS A 68 -19.15 2.85 -11.63
C LYS A 68 -17.78 3.16 -12.22
N ILE A 69 -16.80 2.30 -11.94
CA ILE A 69 -15.44 2.43 -12.44
C ILE A 69 -15.27 1.57 -13.67
N ASP A 70 -14.81 2.16 -14.77
CA ASP A 70 -14.54 1.42 -16.00
C ASP A 70 -13.45 0.38 -15.79
N GLY A 71 -13.71 -0.84 -16.27
CA GLY A 71 -12.76 -1.95 -16.12
C GLY A 71 -12.76 -2.61 -14.77
N TYR A 72 -13.65 -2.22 -13.85
CA TYR A 72 -13.72 -2.81 -12.51
C TYR A 72 -13.90 -4.33 -12.56
N PHE A 73 -13.13 -5.03 -11.78
CA PHE A 73 -13.33 -6.45 -11.50
C PHE A 73 -13.25 -6.66 -9.97
N GLU A 74 -13.94 -7.66 -9.48
CA GLU A 74 -13.93 -7.98 -8.05
C GLU A 74 -12.57 -8.55 -7.64
N TYR A 75 -11.99 -8.00 -6.57
CA TYR A 75 -10.67 -8.39 -6.09
C TYR A 75 -10.58 -8.36 -4.58
N VAL A 76 -9.59 -9.05 -4.05
CA VAL A 76 -9.20 -8.97 -2.64
C VAL A 76 -8.19 -7.84 -2.50
N VAL A 77 -8.35 -6.98 -1.50
CA VAL A 77 -7.39 -5.90 -1.25
C VAL A 77 -5.99 -6.51 -1.08
N PRO A 78 -5.01 -6.06 -1.88
CA PRO A 78 -3.66 -6.61 -1.81
C PRO A 78 -3.01 -6.39 -0.43
N PRO A 79 -1.97 -7.16 -0.10
CA PRO A 79 -1.26 -6.99 1.17
C PRO A 79 -0.64 -5.61 1.33
N LEU A 80 -0.56 -5.16 2.58
CA LEU A 80 0.17 -3.96 2.94
C LEU A 80 1.66 -4.15 2.65
N GLU A 81 2.27 -3.14 2.04
CA GLU A 81 3.70 -3.10 1.76
C GLU A 81 4.31 -1.83 2.35
N GLY A 82 5.62 -1.79 2.46
CA GLY A 82 6.31 -0.62 2.97
C GLY A 82 7.73 -0.50 2.47
N LEU A 83 8.17 0.75 2.33
CA LEU A 83 9.56 1.11 2.09
C LEU A 83 10.08 1.74 3.39
N TRP A 84 11.16 1.22 3.91
CA TRP A 84 11.67 1.58 5.23
C TRP A 84 13.11 2.06 5.14
N HIS A 85 13.42 3.17 5.82
CA HIS A 85 14.80 3.63 5.96
C HIS A 85 14.98 4.48 7.23
N GLN A 86 16.24 4.75 7.57
CA GLN A 86 16.63 5.67 8.63
C GLN A 86 17.74 6.57 8.12
N GLU A 87 17.62 7.86 8.38
CA GLU A 87 18.65 8.82 8.00
C GLU A 87 19.95 8.55 8.76
N GLY A 88 21.08 8.55 8.03
CA GLY A 88 22.41 8.35 8.61
C GLY A 88 22.76 6.92 8.97
N VAL A 89 21.92 5.95 8.62
CA VAL A 89 22.12 4.53 8.89
C VAL A 89 22.06 3.74 7.58
N ASP A 90 23.00 2.83 7.39
CA ASP A 90 22.93 1.86 6.29
C ASP A 90 22.02 0.69 6.72
N GLY A 91 20.81 0.67 6.16
CA GLY A 91 19.75 -0.23 6.58
C GLY A 91 18.86 0.38 7.66
N VAL A 92 18.49 -0.39 8.68
CA VAL A 92 17.64 0.07 9.79
C VAL A 92 18.24 -0.35 11.14
N ASP A 93 18.19 0.56 12.10
CA ASP A 93 18.58 0.31 13.48
C ASP A 93 17.33 0.07 14.33
N TYR A 94 17.10 -1.17 14.70
CA TYR A 94 15.95 -1.60 15.49
C TYR A 94 15.94 -1.08 16.93
N ALA A 95 17.08 -0.57 17.41
CA ALA A 95 17.15 0.04 18.73
C ALA A 95 16.54 1.45 18.77
N HIS A 96 16.41 2.08 17.61
CA HIS A 96 15.89 3.45 17.48
C HIS A 96 14.71 3.50 16.48
N LYS A 97 13.66 2.76 16.78
CA LYS A 97 12.47 2.65 15.90
C LYS A 97 11.72 3.98 15.72
N GLU A 98 11.86 4.88 16.68
CA GLU A 98 11.32 6.24 16.59
C GLU A 98 11.92 7.05 15.44
N CYS A 99 13.07 6.62 14.93
CA CYS A 99 13.75 7.24 13.79
C CYS A 99 13.40 6.61 12.44
N PHE A 100 12.57 5.58 12.42
CA PHE A 100 12.14 4.97 11.17
C PHE A 100 11.37 5.96 10.31
N GLU A 101 11.76 6.05 9.05
CA GLU A 101 10.99 6.71 8.01
C GLU A 101 10.43 5.66 7.07
N TRP A 102 9.17 5.81 6.73
CA TRP A 102 8.47 4.79 5.94
C TRP A 102 7.52 5.41 4.93
N THR A 103 7.37 4.70 3.83
CA THR A 103 6.27 4.87 2.89
C THR A 103 5.46 3.58 2.93
N SER A 104 4.30 3.63 3.54
CA SER A 104 3.38 2.50 3.59
C SER A 104 2.44 2.57 2.41
N MET A 105 2.14 1.43 1.79
CA MET A 105 1.40 1.41 0.54
C MET A 105 0.60 0.14 0.36
N ILE A 106 -0.49 0.25 -0.40
CA ILE A 106 -1.31 -0.88 -0.84
C ILE A 106 -1.46 -0.78 -2.35
N ARG A 107 -1.19 -1.87 -3.06
CA ARG A 107 -1.32 -1.92 -4.51
C ARG A 107 -2.77 -1.66 -4.94
N LEU A 108 -2.92 -0.85 -5.99
CA LEU A 108 -4.19 -0.58 -6.64
C LEU A 108 -4.28 -1.36 -7.94
N PRO A 109 -5.45 -1.94 -8.27
CA PRO A 109 -5.66 -2.57 -9.57
C PRO A 109 -5.41 -1.60 -10.73
N ASP A 110 -5.08 -2.16 -11.90
CA ASP A 110 -4.72 -1.35 -13.07
C ASP A 110 -5.88 -0.47 -13.59
N PHE A 111 -7.13 -0.82 -13.26
CA PHE A 111 -8.28 0.03 -13.61
C PHE A 111 -8.34 1.33 -12.82
N VAL A 112 -7.55 1.48 -11.75
CA VAL A 112 -7.53 2.71 -10.95
C VAL A 112 -6.66 3.74 -11.63
N THR A 113 -7.30 4.75 -12.23
CA THR A 113 -6.63 5.91 -12.82
C THR A 113 -6.47 7.00 -11.77
N ARG A 114 -5.76 8.07 -12.11
CA ARG A 114 -5.66 9.26 -11.25
C ARG A 114 -7.04 9.82 -10.92
N GLU A 115 -7.94 9.85 -11.88
CA GLU A 115 -9.31 10.34 -11.70
C GLU A 115 -10.10 9.47 -10.71
N VAL A 116 -9.97 8.15 -10.83
CA VAL A 116 -10.60 7.21 -9.90
C VAL A 116 -10.04 7.40 -8.50
N PHE A 117 -8.73 7.57 -8.37
CA PHE A 117 -8.08 7.83 -7.09
C PHE A 117 -8.60 9.13 -6.45
N ASP A 118 -8.68 10.21 -7.20
CA ASP A 118 -9.16 11.50 -6.71
C ASP A 118 -10.64 11.40 -6.27
N TRP A 119 -11.45 10.68 -7.02
CA TRP A 119 -12.83 10.36 -6.62
C TRP A 119 -12.86 9.63 -5.27
N ALA A 120 -12.02 8.59 -5.13
CA ALA A 120 -11.97 7.79 -3.91
C ALA A 120 -11.58 8.62 -2.69
N VAL A 121 -10.66 9.57 -2.84
CA VAL A 121 -10.25 10.49 -1.76
C VAL A 121 -11.44 11.36 -1.34
N GLN A 122 -12.16 11.93 -2.30
CA GLN A 122 -13.33 12.76 -2.03
C GLN A 122 -14.43 11.94 -1.33
N GLU A 123 -14.72 10.76 -1.85
CA GLU A 123 -15.73 9.86 -1.31
C GLU A 123 -15.42 9.41 0.12
N ALA A 124 -14.16 8.99 0.36
CA ALA A 124 -13.72 8.57 1.69
C ALA A 124 -13.76 9.74 2.70
N THR A 125 -13.34 10.92 2.27
CA THR A 125 -13.38 12.14 3.11
C THR A 125 -14.79 12.45 3.54
N ALA A 126 -15.75 12.40 2.60
CA ALA A 126 -17.16 12.70 2.88
C ALA A 126 -17.78 11.66 3.81
N LYS A 127 -17.55 10.37 3.57
CA LYS A 127 -18.17 9.29 4.34
C LYS A 127 -17.57 9.12 5.72
N LYS A 128 -16.24 9.19 5.83
CA LYS A 128 -15.52 8.92 7.08
C LYS A 128 -15.29 10.19 7.90
N LYS A 129 -15.52 11.36 7.32
CA LYS A 129 -15.28 12.68 7.95
C LYS A 129 -13.88 12.78 8.55
N LYS A 130 -12.90 12.30 7.79
CA LYS A 130 -11.48 12.24 8.16
C LYS A 130 -10.64 12.94 7.10
N ASP A 131 -9.52 13.49 7.48
CA ASP A 131 -8.57 14.14 6.56
C ASP A 131 -7.73 13.09 5.83
N PHE A 132 -7.92 12.96 4.51
CA PHE A 132 -7.16 12.08 3.64
C PHE A 132 -6.10 12.83 2.81
N SER A 133 -5.73 14.04 3.18
CA SER A 133 -4.77 14.84 2.39
C SER A 133 -3.38 14.21 2.29
N LYS A 134 -3.01 13.32 3.21
CA LYS A 134 -1.71 12.65 3.20
C LYS A 134 -1.61 11.50 2.21
N VAL A 135 -2.72 10.96 1.70
CA VAL A 135 -2.66 9.85 0.75
C VAL A 135 -2.18 10.34 -0.61
N GLN A 136 -1.37 9.54 -1.27
CA GLN A 136 -0.82 9.82 -2.58
C GLN A 136 -1.09 8.68 -3.54
N PHE A 137 -1.31 9.02 -4.81
CA PHE A 137 -1.35 8.05 -5.90
C PHE A 137 0.09 7.83 -6.36
N PHE A 138 0.67 6.70 -5.98
CA PHE A 138 2.08 6.42 -6.14
C PHE A 138 2.31 5.40 -7.25
N HIS A 139 2.93 5.86 -8.34
CA HIS A 139 3.40 4.98 -9.41
C HIS A 139 4.84 4.58 -9.11
N TYR A 140 5.08 3.28 -8.87
CA TYR A 140 6.39 2.78 -8.48
C TYR A 140 6.91 1.77 -9.47
N ASP A 141 8.07 2.06 -10.05
CA ASP A 141 8.83 1.16 -10.92
C ASP A 141 10.04 0.64 -10.15
N GLU A 142 9.84 -0.45 -9.42
CA GLU A 142 10.88 -1.03 -8.57
C GLU A 142 11.97 -1.72 -9.41
N GLY A 143 11.58 -2.40 -10.47
CA GLY A 143 12.52 -3.04 -11.40
C GLY A 143 13.19 -4.28 -10.83
N LEU A 144 14.49 -4.42 -11.10
CA LEU A 144 15.28 -5.59 -10.70
C LEU A 144 15.55 -5.56 -9.19
N CYS A 145 15.11 -6.61 -8.50
CA CYS A 145 15.20 -6.73 -7.05
C CYS A 145 15.75 -8.09 -6.63
N VAL A 146 16.32 -8.13 -5.44
CA VAL A 146 16.56 -9.38 -4.70
C VAL A 146 15.53 -9.45 -3.59
N GLN A 147 14.86 -10.59 -3.46
CA GLN A 147 13.88 -10.78 -2.41
C GLN A 147 14.01 -12.14 -1.74
N CYS A 148 13.56 -12.23 -0.52
CA CYS A 148 13.42 -13.48 0.22
C CYS A 148 12.32 -13.34 1.26
N MET A 149 11.76 -14.46 1.69
CA MET A 149 10.81 -14.48 2.78
C MET A 149 11.56 -14.40 4.12
N HIS A 150 11.22 -13.39 4.92
CA HIS A 150 11.70 -13.30 6.30
C HIS A 150 10.73 -14.05 7.20
N CYS A 151 11.23 -15.04 7.93
CA CYS A 151 10.44 -15.82 8.90
C CYS A 151 11.00 -15.59 10.30
N LEU A 152 10.13 -15.19 11.20
CA LEU A 152 10.45 -15.03 12.62
C LEU A 152 10.44 -16.40 13.32
#